data_2c77368aa72411134b1df35f3feaae0c
#
_entry.id   2c77368aa72411134b1df35f3feaae0c
#
_cell.length_a   1.000
_cell.length_b   1.000
_cell.length_c   1.000
_cell.angle_alpha   90.00
_cell.angle_beta   90.00
_cell.angle_gamma   90.00
#
_symmetry.space_group_name_H-M   'P 1'
#
loop_
_entity.id
_entity.type
_entity.pdbx_description
1 polymer ?
#
loop_
_entity_poly.entity_id
_entity_poly.type
_entity_poly.pdbx_seq_one_letter_code
_entity_poly.pdbx_strand_id
1 'polypeptide(L)'
;IAIIGAGVSGLLTALELIEQGCTVTIFDQQHAGNAASWAGGGILSPMYPWRYPREVNHLAQHGKTLYQSWNEKLLPETGIDFEIHETGMLIFDEADFEMGLNYKEQYNEPMQHCEYLQGLQIESVNPHISKQFQHAIYFPHLANVRNPRLLKSIIKYLQQHPNATLYENTWIEHFNIENNQIQ
;
A
#
# COMPACT_ATOMS: atom_id res chain seq x y z
N ILE A 1 0.23 18.80 -15.16
CA ILE A 1 1.19 18.48 -14.07
C ILE A 1 2.12 17.41 -14.60
N ALA A 2 3.46 17.55 -14.40
CA ALA A 2 4.44 16.53 -14.72
C ALA A 2 4.74 15.69 -13.46
N ILE A 3 4.83 14.38 -13.63
CA ILE A 3 5.18 13.40 -12.59
C ILE A 3 6.40 12.61 -13.09
N ILE A 4 7.48 12.61 -12.32
CA ILE A 4 8.69 11.84 -12.64
C ILE A 4 8.72 10.58 -11.78
N GLY A 5 8.67 9.43 -12.43
CA GLY A 5 8.59 8.10 -11.84
C GLY A 5 7.18 7.52 -11.86
N ALA A 6 7.02 6.38 -12.55
CA ALA A 6 5.77 5.62 -12.64
C ALA A 6 5.79 4.39 -11.71
N GLY A 7 6.35 4.52 -10.52
CA GLY A 7 6.14 3.59 -9.41
C GLY A 7 4.79 3.81 -8.75
N VAL A 8 4.44 3.02 -7.71
CA VAL A 8 3.15 3.10 -7.01
C VAL A 8 2.82 4.52 -6.56
N SER A 9 3.79 5.27 -6.03
CA SER A 9 3.56 6.65 -5.56
C SER A 9 3.19 7.59 -6.70
N GLY A 10 3.95 7.58 -7.82
CA GLY A 10 3.65 8.44 -8.96
C GLY A 10 2.34 8.08 -9.65
N LEU A 11 2.04 6.79 -9.79
CA LEU A 11 0.79 6.30 -10.39
C LEU A 11 -0.44 6.66 -9.54
N LEU A 12 -0.39 6.48 -8.22
CA LEU A 12 -1.48 6.88 -7.32
C LEU A 12 -1.63 8.41 -7.26
N THR A 13 -0.52 9.16 -7.28
CA THR A 13 -0.58 10.63 -7.37
C THR A 13 -1.26 11.06 -8.67
N ALA A 14 -0.97 10.39 -9.79
CA ALA A 14 -1.63 10.68 -11.06
C ALA A 14 -3.15 10.43 -10.99
N LEU A 15 -3.57 9.33 -10.37
CA LEU A 15 -5.00 9.03 -10.17
C LEU A 15 -5.69 10.14 -9.37
N GLU A 16 -5.14 10.53 -8.23
CA GLU A 16 -5.72 11.57 -7.37
C GLU A 16 -5.82 12.92 -8.09
N LEU A 17 -4.80 13.29 -8.86
CA LEU A 17 -4.80 14.55 -9.61
C LEU A 17 -5.82 14.54 -10.75
N ILE A 18 -5.99 13.42 -11.42
CA ILE A 18 -7.01 13.26 -12.49
C ILE A 18 -8.42 13.37 -11.92
N GLU A 19 -8.67 12.80 -10.75
CA GLU A 19 -9.97 12.95 -10.06
C GLU A 19 -10.28 14.40 -9.71
N GLN A 20 -9.26 15.22 -9.49
CA GLN A 20 -9.40 16.65 -9.28
C GLN A 20 -9.46 17.45 -10.58
N GLY A 21 -9.59 16.81 -11.72
CA GLY A 21 -9.69 17.43 -13.04
C GLY A 21 -8.37 17.91 -13.64
N CYS A 22 -7.23 17.52 -13.06
CA CYS A 22 -5.93 17.89 -13.60
C CYS A 22 -5.58 17.03 -14.83
N THR A 23 -4.83 17.64 -15.76
CA THR A 23 -4.11 16.89 -16.81
C THR A 23 -2.72 16.55 -16.30
N VAL A 24 -2.35 15.27 -16.42
CA VAL A 24 -1.06 14.76 -15.93
C VAL A 24 -0.24 14.14 -17.04
N THR A 25 1.06 14.35 -17.00
CA THR A 25 2.05 13.68 -17.85
C THR A 25 3.04 12.97 -16.95
N ILE A 26 3.17 11.67 -17.12
CA ILE A 26 4.01 10.80 -16.28
C ILE A 26 5.19 10.33 -17.12
N PHE A 27 6.39 10.44 -16.58
CA PHE A 27 7.63 9.98 -17.21
C PHE A 27 8.29 8.92 -16.37
N ASP A 28 8.74 7.82 -16.97
CA ASP A 28 9.56 6.82 -16.30
C ASP A 28 10.73 6.42 -17.19
N GLN A 29 11.91 6.28 -16.58
CA GLN A 29 13.11 5.84 -17.29
C GLN A 29 13.05 4.39 -17.77
N GLN A 30 12.15 3.60 -17.22
CA GLN A 30 11.90 2.21 -17.56
C GLN A 30 10.42 1.99 -17.88
N HIS A 31 9.97 0.73 -17.86
CA HIS A 31 8.54 0.42 -17.94
C HIS A 31 7.86 0.76 -16.62
N ALA A 32 6.69 1.36 -16.72
CA ALA A 32 5.89 1.76 -15.56
C ALA A 32 5.62 0.58 -14.62
N GLY A 33 5.79 0.83 -13.34
CA GLY A 33 5.53 -0.13 -12.27
C GLY A 33 6.57 -1.25 -12.12
N ASN A 34 7.58 -1.35 -12.97
CA ASN A 34 8.44 -2.55 -13.08
C ASN A 34 9.65 -2.58 -12.11
N ALA A 35 9.74 -1.62 -11.19
CA ALA A 35 10.86 -1.51 -10.25
C ALA A 35 10.44 -2.00 -8.83
N ALA A 36 10.84 -1.28 -7.80
CA ALA A 36 10.58 -1.61 -6.40
C ALA A 36 9.09 -1.86 -6.07
N SER A 37 8.19 -1.13 -6.73
CA SER A 37 6.75 -1.29 -6.53
C SER A 37 6.23 -2.66 -6.96
N TRP A 38 6.79 -3.26 -7.99
CA TRP A 38 6.46 -4.62 -8.43
C TRP A 38 6.93 -5.68 -7.45
N ALA A 39 8.13 -5.50 -6.90
CA ALA A 39 8.80 -6.45 -6.03
C ALA A 39 8.34 -6.36 -4.56
N GLY A 40 7.54 -5.37 -4.21
CA GLY A 40 7.07 -5.16 -2.85
C GLY A 40 6.18 -6.31 -2.35
N GLY A 41 6.17 -6.54 -1.03
CA GLY A 41 5.39 -7.59 -0.38
C GLY A 41 3.87 -7.37 -0.38
N GLY A 42 3.43 -6.16 -0.72
CA GLY A 42 2.01 -5.82 -0.82
C GLY A 42 1.27 -5.75 0.51
N ILE A 43 1.95 -5.72 1.63
CA ILE A 43 1.31 -5.64 2.95
C ILE A 43 0.82 -4.21 3.17
N LEU A 44 -0.46 -4.08 3.47
CA LEU A 44 -1.08 -2.80 3.78
C LEU A 44 -0.86 -2.47 5.26
N SER A 45 0.20 -1.72 5.52
CA SER A 45 0.69 -1.32 6.86
C SER A 45 -0.35 -0.55 7.69
N PRO A 46 -0.09 -0.36 9.00
CA PRO A 46 1.23 -0.50 9.64
C PRO A 46 1.54 -1.90 10.14
N MET A 47 2.69 -2.46 9.75
CA MET A 47 3.32 -3.59 10.47
C MET A 47 4.16 -3.05 11.62
N TYR A 48 4.14 -3.69 12.79
CA TYR A 48 4.91 -3.25 13.96
C TYR A 48 4.71 -1.75 14.26
N PRO A 49 3.47 -1.30 14.50
CA PRO A 49 3.17 0.14 14.59
C PRO A 49 3.93 0.86 15.71
N TRP A 50 4.39 0.16 16.74
CA TRP A 50 5.24 0.69 17.80
C TRP A 50 6.67 1.04 17.35
N ARG A 51 7.10 0.60 16.15
CA ARG A 51 8.41 0.91 15.58
C ARG A 51 8.42 2.18 14.74
N TYR A 52 7.24 2.81 14.52
CA TYR A 52 7.09 3.97 13.66
C TYR A 52 6.55 5.19 14.41
N PRO A 53 6.91 6.41 13.99
CA PRO A 53 6.26 7.61 14.48
C PRO A 53 4.74 7.57 14.29
N ARG A 54 4.01 8.24 15.19
CA ARG A 54 2.54 8.29 15.16
C ARG A 54 1.99 8.79 13.82
N GLU A 55 2.66 9.76 13.22
CA GLU A 55 2.29 10.38 11.94
C GLU A 55 2.32 9.37 10.80
N VAL A 56 3.32 8.46 10.78
CA VAL A 56 3.41 7.37 9.80
C VAL A 56 2.27 6.38 9.98
N ASN A 57 1.97 5.99 11.21
CA ASN A 57 0.85 5.11 11.51
C ASN A 57 -0.48 5.74 11.10
N HIS A 58 -0.67 7.04 11.36
CA HIS A 58 -1.87 7.76 10.97
C HIS A 58 -2.08 7.77 9.44
N LEU A 59 -1.03 8.01 8.66
CA LEU A 59 -1.10 7.92 7.20
C LEU A 59 -1.40 6.48 6.73
N ALA A 60 -0.74 5.50 7.33
CA ALA A 60 -0.87 4.10 6.93
C ALA A 60 -2.27 3.52 7.19
N GLN A 61 -2.97 3.96 8.24
CA GLN A 61 -4.33 3.53 8.59
C GLN A 61 -5.35 3.71 7.45
N HIS A 62 -5.21 4.77 6.69
CA HIS A 62 -6.12 5.08 5.59
C HIS A 62 -5.83 4.27 4.32
N GLY A 63 -4.65 3.67 4.22
CA GLY A 63 -4.19 2.97 3.02
C GLY A 63 -5.14 1.87 2.57
N LYS A 64 -5.56 0.97 3.47
CA LYS A 64 -6.47 -0.14 3.16
C LYS A 64 -7.77 0.35 2.51
N THR A 65 -8.42 1.31 3.13
CA THR A 65 -9.70 1.87 2.62
C THR A 65 -9.53 2.55 1.27
N LEU A 66 -8.43 3.30 1.08
CA LEU A 66 -8.12 3.94 -0.19
C LEU A 66 -7.87 2.90 -1.29
N TYR A 67 -7.10 1.84 -1.03
CA TYR A 67 -6.89 0.78 -2.01
C TYR A 67 -8.19 0.04 -2.36
N GLN A 68 -9.07 -0.19 -1.40
CA GLN A 68 -10.40 -0.78 -1.65
C GLN A 68 -11.24 0.12 -2.55
N SER A 69 -11.33 1.41 -2.23
CA SER A 69 -12.05 2.40 -3.03
C SER A 69 -11.52 2.48 -4.47
N TRP A 70 -10.20 2.50 -4.65
CA TRP A 70 -9.60 2.46 -5.98
C TRP A 70 -9.87 1.15 -6.71
N ASN A 71 -9.84 0.01 -6.03
CA ASN A 71 -10.18 -1.27 -6.65
C ASN A 71 -11.62 -1.29 -7.17
N GLU A 72 -12.57 -0.86 -6.34
CA GLU A 72 -13.99 -0.77 -6.71
C GLU A 72 -14.20 0.13 -7.93
N LYS A 73 -13.46 1.23 -8.02
CA LYS A 73 -13.55 2.17 -9.14
C LYS A 73 -12.88 1.64 -10.41
N LEU A 74 -11.69 1.09 -10.30
CA LEU A 74 -10.90 0.69 -11.47
C LEU A 74 -11.25 -0.67 -12.02
N LEU A 75 -11.81 -1.57 -11.22
CA LEU A 75 -12.17 -2.93 -11.66
C LEU A 75 -13.15 -2.95 -12.84
N PRO A 76 -14.24 -2.17 -12.86
CA PRO A 76 -15.14 -2.11 -14.01
C PRO A 76 -14.47 -1.59 -15.29
N GLU A 77 -13.55 -0.62 -15.15
CA GLU A 77 -12.89 0.03 -16.28
C GLU A 77 -11.74 -0.82 -16.85
N THR A 78 -11.05 -1.55 -15.99
CA THR A 78 -9.84 -2.28 -16.38
C THR A 78 -10.01 -3.79 -16.48
N GLY A 79 -11.00 -4.35 -15.78
CA GLY A 79 -11.17 -5.80 -15.62
C GLY A 79 -10.10 -6.45 -14.74
N ILE A 80 -9.32 -5.66 -13.97
CA ILE A 80 -8.21 -6.17 -13.17
C ILE A 80 -8.46 -5.88 -11.70
N ASP A 81 -8.75 -6.92 -10.92
CA ASP A 81 -8.89 -6.87 -9.48
C ASP A 81 -7.50 -6.74 -8.81
N PHE A 82 -7.39 -5.90 -7.80
CA PHE A 82 -6.17 -5.73 -6.99
C PHE A 82 -5.87 -6.95 -6.12
N GLU A 83 -6.85 -7.82 -5.92
CA GLU A 83 -6.77 -8.97 -5.00
C GLU A 83 -6.37 -8.52 -3.59
N ILE A 84 -7.19 -7.64 -3.00
CA ILE A 84 -7.03 -7.19 -1.63
C ILE A 84 -7.62 -8.25 -0.70
N HIS A 85 -6.80 -8.83 0.17
CA HIS A 85 -7.22 -9.85 1.12
C HIS A 85 -6.88 -9.45 2.55
N GLU A 86 -7.87 -9.51 3.43
CA GLU A 86 -7.68 -9.36 4.86
C GLU A 86 -7.29 -10.72 5.44
N THR A 87 -5.99 -10.93 5.60
CA THR A 87 -5.41 -12.22 6.00
C THR A 87 -4.96 -12.24 7.46
N GLY A 88 -4.90 -11.07 8.08
CA GLY A 88 -4.28 -10.90 9.39
C GLY A 88 -2.76 -11.13 9.38
N MET A 89 -2.14 -10.92 10.52
CA MET A 89 -0.70 -11.16 10.71
C MET A 89 -0.42 -11.59 12.14
N LEU A 90 0.37 -12.66 12.31
CA LEU A 90 0.89 -13.11 13.59
C LEU A 90 2.36 -12.69 13.73
N ILE A 91 2.71 -12.07 14.86
CA ILE A 91 4.07 -11.67 15.21
C ILE A 91 4.53 -12.54 16.38
N PHE A 92 5.66 -13.22 16.22
CA PHE A 92 6.24 -14.16 17.18
C PHE A 92 7.53 -13.68 17.83
N ASP A 93 8.01 -12.48 17.46
CA ASP A 93 9.26 -11.93 17.99
C ASP A 93 9.05 -11.49 19.45
N GLU A 94 9.74 -12.17 20.38
CA GLU A 94 9.64 -11.90 21.81
C GLU A 94 10.06 -10.48 22.18
N ALA A 95 11.00 -9.90 21.43
CA ALA A 95 11.44 -8.52 21.65
C ALA A 95 10.33 -7.49 21.41
N ASP A 96 9.33 -7.86 20.60
CA ASP A 96 8.18 -6.99 20.28
C ASP A 96 6.98 -7.19 21.25
N PHE A 97 6.95 -8.22 22.09
CA PHE A 97 5.78 -8.50 22.91
C PHE A 97 5.46 -7.38 23.90
N GLU A 98 6.43 -6.89 24.64
CA GLU A 98 6.21 -5.80 25.60
C GLU A 98 5.71 -4.53 24.89
N MET A 99 6.35 -4.18 23.78
CA MET A 99 5.95 -3.03 22.96
C MET A 99 4.54 -3.22 22.35
N GLY A 100 4.24 -4.42 21.87
CA GLY A 100 2.93 -4.74 21.31
C GLY A 100 1.80 -4.74 22.34
N LEU A 101 2.06 -5.22 23.56
CA LEU A 101 1.11 -5.16 24.68
C LEU A 101 0.84 -3.71 25.08
N ASN A 102 1.89 -2.90 25.24
CA ASN A 102 1.77 -1.47 25.55
C ASN A 102 1.01 -0.72 24.43
N TYR A 103 1.27 -1.06 23.18
CA TYR A 103 0.55 -0.50 22.05
C TYR A 103 -0.94 -0.80 22.11
N LYS A 104 -1.32 -2.05 22.40
CA LYS A 104 -2.72 -2.46 22.57
C LYS A 104 -3.44 -1.64 23.65
N GLU A 105 -2.76 -1.35 24.76
CA GLU A 105 -3.35 -0.56 25.86
C GLU A 105 -3.56 0.90 25.48
N GLN A 106 -2.67 1.46 24.66
CA GLN A 106 -2.70 2.88 24.27
C GLN A 106 -3.64 3.19 23.11
N TYR A 107 -3.82 2.24 22.18
CA TYR A 107 -4.51 2.44 20.92
C TYR A 107 -5.64 1.43 20.77
N ASN A 108 -6.83 1.80 21.17
CA ASN A 108 -8.05 0.97 21.04
C ASN A 108 -8.86 1.33 19.77
N GLU A 109 -8.20 1.77 18.71
CA GLU A 109 -8.88 2.08 17.45
C GLU A 109 -9.08 0.83 16.58
N PRO A 110 -10.23 0.66 15.89
CA PRO A 110 -10.59 -0.59 15.19
C PRO A 110 -9.55 -1.05 14.15
N MET A 111 -8.91 -0.12 13.44
CA MET A 111 -7.89 -0.45 12.43
C MET A 111 -6.51 -0.76 13.01
N GLN A 112 -6.29 -0.47 14.29
CA GLN A 112 -5.05 -0.76 15.02
C GLN A 112 -5.25 -1.85 16.06
N HIS A 113 -6.44 -2.47 16.07
CA HIS A 113 -6.73 -3.52 17.01
C HIS A 113 -5.76 -4.70 16.84
N CYS A 114 -5.10 -5.06 17.93
CA CYS A 114 -4.29 -6.27 18.01
C CYS A 114 -4.70 -7.11 19.21
N GLU A 115 -4.48 -8.39 19.11
CA GLU A 115 -4.79 -9.37 20.14
C GLU A 115 -3.53 -10.06 20.62
N TYR A 116 -3.46 -10.37 21.91
CA TYR A 116 -2.43 -11.24 22.43
C TYR A 116 -2.98 -12.66 22.49
N LEU A 117 -2.35 -13.57 21.79
CA LEU A 117 -2.76 -14.96 21.69
C LEU A 117 -1.77 -15.89 22.38
N GLN A 118 -2.28 -16.99 22.96
CA GLN A 118 -1.48 -18.01 23.63
C GLN A 118 -1.91 -19.42 23.21
N GLY A 119 -0.94 -20.32 23.02
CA GLY A 119 -1.15 -21.73 22.81
C GLY A 119 -2.22 -22.06 21.77
N LEU A 120 -3.34 -22.65 22.18
CA LEU A 120 -4.43 -23.09 21.29
C LEU A 120 -5.11 -21.94 20.52
N GLN A 121 -5.03 -20.70 21.02
CA GLN A 121 -5.57 -19.54 20.30
C GLN A 121 -4.78 -19.28 19.00
N ILE A 122 -3.46 -19.51 19.01
CA ILE A 122 -2.62 -19.40 17.82
C ILE A 122 -3.01 -20.47 16.80
N GLU A 123 -3.23 -21.71 17.27
CA GLU A 123 -3.67 -22.83 16.41
C GLU A 123 -5.05 -22.55 15.80
N SER A 124 -5.95 -21.84 16.49
CA SER A 124 -7.27 -21.48 15.96
C SER A 124 -7.18 -20.47 14.80
N VAL A 125 -6.17 -19.60 14.80
CA VAL A 125 -5.93 -18.66 13.70
C VAL A 125 -5.25 -19.37 12.52
N ASN A 126 -4.25 -20.19 12.81
CA ASN A 126 -3.57 -20.96 11.78
C ASN A 126 -3.02 -22.30 12.32
N PRO A 127 -3.66 -23.44 11.99
CA PRO A 127 -3.30 -24.74 12.52
C PRO A 127 -1.92 -25.25 12.03
N HIS A 128 -1.31 -24.61 11.05
CA HIS A 128 0.00 -24.98 10.51
C HIS A 128 1.17 -24.30 11.23
N ILE A 129 0.92 -23.41 12.18
CA ILE A 129 1.96 -22.77 12.97
C ILE A 129 2.63 -23.80 13.89
N SER A 130 3.95 -23.72 13.96
CA SER A 130 4.73 -24.61 14.85
C SER A 130 4.34 -24.40 16.32
N LYS A 131 4.12 -25.50 17.03
CA LYS A 131 3.78 -25.52 18.47
C LYS A 131 4.90 -24.97 19.39
N GLN A 132 6.08 -24.71 18.83
CA GLN A 132 7.14 -24.02 19.58
C GLN A 132 6.76 -22.57 19.93
N PHE A 133 5.90 -21.93 19.12
CA PHE A 133 5.43 -20.58 19.38
C PHE A 133 4.28 -20.62 20.37
N GLN A 134 4.54 -20.18 21.61
CA GLN A 134 3.56 -20.19 22.69
C GLN A 134 2.81 -18.87 22.83
N HIS A 135 3.32 -17.80 22.23
CA HIS A 135 2.79 -16.44 22.31
C HIS A 135 2.84 -15.77 20.96
N ALA A 136 1.85 -14.92 20.66
CA ALA A 136 1.82 -14.10 19.46
C ALA A 136 1.05 -12.79 19.69
N ILE A 137 1.46 -11.72 19.00
CA ILE A 137 0.61 -10.56 18.76
C ILE A 137 -0.09 -10.80 17.42
N TYR A 138 -1.40 -10.69 17.41
CA TYR A 138 -2.23 -10.91 16.21
C TYR A 138 -2.91 -9.62 15.78
N PHE A 139 -2.76 -9.26 14.52
CA PHE A 139 -3.48 -8.18 13.85
C PHE A 139 -4.51 -8.77 12.91
N PRO A 140 -5.78 -8.94 13.32
CA PRO A 140 -6.79 -9.63 12.52
C PRO A 140 -7.13 -8.90 11.22
N HIS A 141 -7.09 -7.57 11.22
CA HIS A 141 -7.52 -6.72 10.12
C HIS A 141 -6.41 -6.29 9.17
N LEU A 142 -5.19 -6.80 9.37
CA LEU A 142 -4.12 -6.50 8.43
C LEU A 142 -4.39 -7.16 7.08
N ALA A 143 -4.23 -6.39 6.01
CA ALA A 143 -4.53 -6.85 4.66
C ALA A 143 -3.29 -6.84 3.78
N ASN A 144 -3.37 -7.52 2.66
CA ASN A 144 -2.39 -7.44 1.58
C ASN A 144 -3.06 -7.13 0.25
N VAL A 145 -2.27 -6.63 -0.69
CA VAL A 145 -2.66 -6.36 -2.07
C VAL A 145 -1.66 -7.02 -3.00
N ARG A 146 -2.10 -7.51 -4.15
CA ARG A 146 -1.18 -8.06 -5.13
C ARG A 146 -0.60 -6.96 -6.01
N ASN A 147 0.59 -6.46 -5.63
CA ASN A 147 1.24 -5.34 -6.29
C ASN A 147 1.27 -5.39 -7.82
N PRO A 148 1.63 -6.52 -8.48
CA PRO A 148 1.61 -6.59 -9.93
C PRO A 148 0.23 -6.31 -10.55
N ARG A 149 -0.85 -6.72 -9.88
CA ARG A 149 -2.21 -6.48 -10.36
C ARG A 149 -2.65 -5.06 -10.12
N LEU A 150 -2.38 -4.52 -8.92
CA LEU A 150 -2.58 -3.11 -8.60
C LEU A 150 -1.94 -2.21 -9.66
N LEU A 151 -0.64 -2.39 -9.91
CA LEU A 151 0.09 -1.58 -10.88
C LEU A 151 -0.46 -1.72 -12.31
N LYS A 152 -0.74 -2.94 -12.76
CA LYS A 152 -1.34 -3.18 -14.08
C LYS A 152 -2.70 -2.51 -14.24
N SER A 153 -3.54 -2.55 -13.20
CA SER A 153 -4.85 -1.91 -13.24
C SER A 153 -4.73 -0.40 -13.36
N ILE A 154 -3.89 0.22 -12.52
CA ILE A 154 -3.67 1.68 -12.54
C ILE A 154 -3.09 2.12 -13.90
N ILE A 155 -2.05 1.44 -14.38
CA ILE A 155 -1.41 1.76 -15.66
C ILE A 155 -2.44 1.67 -16.80
N LYS A 156 -3.23 0.59 -16.85
CA LYS A 156 -4.26 0.41 -17.87
C LYS A 156 -5.29 1.53 -17.83
N TYR A 157 -5.76 1.90 -16.65
CA TYR A 157 -6.70 3.00 -16.47
C TYR A 157 -6.13 4.33 -16.97
N LEU A 158 -4.90 4.66 -16.56
CA LEU A 158 -4.22 5.91 -16.97
C LEU A 158 -4.00 5.97 -18.48
N GLN A 159 -3.62 4.86 -19.12
CA GLN A 159 -3.43 4.78 -20.57
C GLN A 159 -4.74 5.00 -21.37
N GLN A 160 -5.88 4.74 -20.77
CA GLN A 160 -7.20 4.94 -21.39
C GLN A 160 -7.82 6.31 -21.05
N HIS A 161 -7.27 7.02 -20.06
CA HIS A 161 -7.85 8.27 -19.57
C HIS A 161 -7.40 9.48 -20.38
N PRO A 162 -8.33 10.36 -20.85
CA PRO A 162 -8.02 11.47 -21.75
C PRO A 162 -7.09 12.54 -21.12
N ASN A 163 -7.08 12.64 -19.79
CA ASN A 163 -6.26 13.60 -19.06
C ASN A 163 -4.91 13.01 -18.60
N ALA A 164 -4.55 11.80 -19.02
CA ALA A 164 -3.29 11.18 -18.66
C ALA A 164 -2.45 10.87 -19.90
N THR A 165 -1.16 11.14 -19.81
CA THR A 165 -0.16 10.71 -20.79
C THR A 165 0.99 10.03 -20.06
N LEU A 166 1.36 8.83 -20.48
CA LEU A 166 2.45 8.05 -19.90
C LEU A 166 3.56 7.85 -20.92
N TYR A 167 4.75 8.34 -20.60
CA TYR A 167 5.98 8.15 -21.35
C TYR A 167 6.90 7.19 -20.62
N GLU A 168 7.02 5.99 -21.12
CA GLU A 168 7.96 4.97 -20.66
C GLU A 168 9.30 5.09 -21.36
N ASN A 169 10.36 4.48 -20.78
CA ASN A 169 11.73 4.52 -21.32
C ASN A 169 12.20 5.94 -21.62
N THR A 170 11.74 6.90 -20.82
CA THR A 170 12.02 8.32 -20.96
C THR A 170 12.76 8.84 -19.74
N TRP A 171 14.04 9.08 -19.91
CA TRP A 171 14.91 9.66 -18.87
C TRP A 171 14.79 11.18 -18.84
N ILE A 172 14.52 11.76 -17.68
CA ILE A 172 14.50 13.21 -17.45
C ILE A 172 15.78 13.59 -16.70
N GLU A 173 16.73 14.23 -17.38
CA GLU A 173 17.97 14.70 -16.77
C GLU A 173 17.82 16.05 -16.08
N HIS A 174 17.15 16.98 -16.78
CA HIS A 174 16.99 18.35 -16.34
C HIS A 174 15.59 18.86 -16.66
N PHE A 175 15.13 19.80 -15.89
CA PHE A 175 13.96 20.61 -16.20
C PHE A 175 14.26 22.07 -15.85
N ASN A 176 13.76 22.96 -16.67
CA ASN A 176 13.85 24.40 -16.44
C ASN A 176 12.51 24.90 -15.87
N ILE A 177 12.59 25.82 -14.92
CA ILE A 177 11.40 26.49 -14.39
C ILE A 177 11.47 27.96 -14.83
N GLU A 178 10.58 28.35 -15.74
CA GLU A 178 10.42 29.73 -16.16
C GLU A 178 8.99 30.19 -15.89
N ASN A 179 8.84 31.34 -15.22
CA ASN A 179 7.53 31.90 -14.87
C ASN A 179 6.58 30.92 -14.13
N ASN A 180 7.11 30.11 -13.20
CA ASN A 180 6.40 29.04 -12.51
C ASN A 180 5.86 27.92 -13.44
N GLN A 181 6.41 27.75 -14.63
CA GLN A 181 6.08 26.66 -15.54
C GLN A 181 7.34 25.85 -15.82
N ILE A 182 7.16 24.53 -15.89
CA ILE A 182 8.22 23.60 -16.30
C ILE A 182 8.26 23.58 -17.82
N GLN A 183 9.48 23.78 -18.36
CA GLN A 183 9.76 23.67 -19.79
C GLN A 183 10.68 22.48 -20.05
#